data_09b3bd72e0bcda08c2d400c0ee59ba25
#
_entry.id   09b3bd72e0bcda08c2d400c0ee59ba25
#
_cell.length_a   1.000
_cell.length_b   1.000
_cell.length_c   1.000
_cell.angle_alpha   90.00
_cell.angle_beta   90.00
_cell.angle_gamma   90.00
#
_symmetry.space_group_name_H-M   'P 1'
#
loop_
_entity.id
_entity.type
_entity.pdbx_description
1 polymer ?
#
loop_
_entity_poly.entity_id
_entity_poly.type
_entity_poly.pdbx_seq_one_letter_code
_entity_poly.pdbx_strand_id
1 'polypeptide(L)'
;MIYLDNAATTYPKPLAVLKSAEKALYDYGANPGRSGHRLSAKTSEQVFIARDKCAAFFGGEAENTVFTLNCTHALNFAIKGVCAAMGKCHVITTDLEHNSVIRPLHALFKQNRITYSIADSGDTDDDLISSVEALIRRDTAVIVMTAGCNVNGRITPLGEIAKLCKKNGICLIADCAQAAGVIPLSLQDGINIICAPGHKGMYGPMGTGLLITDGKFPISSLIEGGTGSVSGEIDQPAFLPDMLESGTINTPGSIALGQGADFVTSKGIDRIYAHESALCDLFEKQCGNIGKIRIFRPTGLKYLPVISFIVQGETSLATADMLSDNGFYLRGGLHCNFLAHKKQGTLETGTVRLAPSVFNTRYDVMKLCDLLNKKYG
;
A
#
# COMPACT_ATOMS: atom_id res chain seq x y z
N MET A 1 6.69 17.75 -19.43
CA MET A 1 5.93 16.66 -18.77
C MET A 1 6.33 16.63 -17.30
N ILE A 2 5.39 16.88 -16.39
CA ILE A 2 5.59 16.82 -14.94
C ILE A 2 4.61 15.81 -14.37
N TYR A 3 5.13 14.67 -13.85
CA TYR A 3 4.33 13.59 -13.30
C TYR A 3 4.21 13.70 -11.79
N LEU A 4 2.99 13.81 -11.28
CA LEU A 4 2.65 14.02 -9.87
C LEU A 4 1.54 13.07 -9.37
N ASP A 5 1.38 11.91 -10.04
CA ASP A 5 0.43 10.83 -9.64
C ASP A 5 1.17 9.60 -9.08
N ASN A 6 2.23 9.82 -8.28
CA ASN A 6 3.05 8.72 -7.75
C ASN A 6 2.31 7.84 -6.74
N ALA A 7 1.21 8.31 -6.17
CA ALA A 7 0.32 7.49 -5.34
C ALA A 7 -0.47 6.43 -6.14
N ALA A 8 -0.58 6.56 -7.47
CA ALA A 8 -1.09 5.51 -8.36
C ALA A 8 0.03 4.51 -8.72
N THR A 9 1.17 5.00 -9.19
CA THR A 9 2.43 4.26 -9.41
C THR A 9 3.57 5.24 -9.50
N THR A 10 4.74 4.91 -8.98
CA THR A 10 5.91 5.79 -9.12
C THR A 10 6.45 5.82 -10.55
N TYR A 11 6.77 7.01 -11.06
CA TYR A 11 7.39 7.24 -12.36
C TYR A 11 8.32 8.47 -12.30
N PRO A 12 9.55 8.37 -12.88
CA PRO A 12 10.18 7.17 -13.47
C PRO A 12 10.56 6.13 -12.41
N LYS A 13 10.95 4.92 -12.88
CA LYS A 13 11.60 3.93 -12.01
C LYS A 13 13.10 4.19 -11.92
N PRO A 14 13.73 3.89 -10.77
CA PRO A 14 15.18 3.96 -10.65
C PRO A 14 15.88 3.07 -11.71
N LEU A 15 16.96 3.57 -12.29
CA LEU A 15 17.68 2.82 -13.34
C LEU A 15 18.18 1.44 -12.86
N ALA A 16 18.55 1.34 -11.58
CA ALA A 16 18.96 0.06 -10.97
C ALA A 16 17.83 -0.98 -11.00
N VAL A 17 16.58 -0.56 -10.75
CA VAL A 17 15.39 -1.43 -10.79
C VAL A 17 15.12 -1.89 -12.24
N LEU A 18 15.21 -0.98 -13.22
CA LEU A 18 15.02 -1.33 -14.63
C LEU A 18 16.08 -2.32 -15.10
N LYS A 19 17.36 -2.07 -14.83
CA LYS A 19 18.46 -2.97 -15.17
C LYS A 19 18.35 -4.32 -14.47
N SER A 20 17.85 -4.35 -13.24
CA SER A 20 17.64 -5.60 -12.50
C SER A 20 16.56 -6.47 -13.14
N ALA A 21 15.43 -5.86 -13.59
CA ALA A 21 14.38 -6.58 -14.32
C ALA A 21 14.88 -7.13 -15.65
N GLU A 22 15.61 -6.31 -16.41
CA GLU A 22 16.24 -6.72 -17.68
C GLU A 22 17.20 -7.89 -17.46
N LYS A 23 18.14 -7.76 -16.50
CA LYS A 23 19.09 -8.81 -16.16
C LYS A 23 18.39 -10.11 -15.74
N ALA A 24 17.28 -10.00 -15.00
CA ALA A 24 16.54 -11.19 -14.58
C ALA A 24 15.96 -11.98 -15.77
N LEU A 25 15.53 -11.30 -16.82
CA LEU A 25 15.05 -11.95 -18.04
C LEU A 25 16.17 -12.66 -18.82
N TYR A 26 17.38 -12.07 -18.87
CA TYR A 26 18.50 -12.65 -19.61
C TYR A 26 19.23 -13.76 -18.82
N ASP A 27 19.54 -13.50 -17.54
CA ASP A 27 20.47 -14.34 -16.76
C ASP A 27 19.75 -15.35 -15.87
N TYR A 28 18.47 -15.13 -15.56
CA TYR A 28 17.69 -15.89 -14.57
C TYR A 28 16.33 -16.35 -15.14
N GLY A 29 16.27 -16.65 -16.43
CA GLY A 29 15.04 -17.01 -17.14
C GLY A 29 14.50 -18.43 -16.88
N ALA A 30 15.17 -19.24 -16.03
CA ALA A 30 14.67 -20.56 -15.66
C ALA A 30 13.63 -20.48 -14.55
N ASN A 31 12.71 -21.46 -14.50
CA ASN A 31 11.69 -21.53 -13.45
C ASN A 31 12.33 -21.83 -12.08
N PRO A 32 12.20 -20.95 -11.08
CA PRO A 32 12.73 -21.21 -9.75
C PRO A 32 12.04 -22.40 -9.08
N GLY A 33 12.83 -23.24 -8.38
CA GLY A 33 12.31 -24.32 -7.52
C GLY A 33 11.69 -25.53 -8.21
N ARG A 34 11.55 -25.53 -9.55
CA ARG A 34 10.84 -26.60 -10.28
C ARG A 34 11.74 -27.52 -11.11
N SER A 35 13.04 -27.28 -11.14
CA SER A 35 13.98 -28.06 -11.97
C SER A 35 15.29 -28.27 -11.21
N GLY A 36 15.85 -29.48 -11.26
CA GLY A 36 17.09 -29.84 -10.59
C GLY A 36 18.39 -29.36 -11.28
N HIS A 37 18.31 -28.48 -12.27
CA HIS A 37 19.49 -28.01 -13.01
C HIS A 37 20.03 -26.67 -12.47
N ARG A 38 21.32 -26.41 -12.75
CA ARG A 38 22.05 -25.24 -12.21
C ARG A 38 21.39 -23.89 -12.48
N LEU A 39 20.77 -23.71 -13.64
CA LEU A 39 20.12 -22.42 -13.97
C LEU A 39 18.89 -22.17 -13.09
N SER A 40 18.07 -23.21 -12.84
CA SER A 40 16.94 -23.11 -11.92
C SER A 40 17.40 -22.79 -10.50
N ALA A 41 18.46 -23.45 -10.00
CA ALA A 41 19.04 -23.16 -8.68
C ALA A 41 19.52 -21.70 -8.57
N LYS A 42 20.21 -21.20 -9.60
CA LYS A 42 20.66 -19.80 -9.69
C LYS A 42 19.49 -18.82 -9.67
N THR A 43 18.39 -19.12 -10.35
CA THR A 43 17.18 -18.29 -10.35
C THR A 43 16.53 -18.29 -8.97
N SER A 44 16.40 -19.47 -8.34
CA SER A 44 15.88 -19.60 -6.96
C SER A 44 16.68 -18.79 -5.95
N GLU A 45 18.01 -18.82 -6.03
CA GLU A 45 18.90 -18.01 -5.19
C GLU A 45 18.62 -16.51 -5.35
N GLN A 46 18.46 -16.01 -6.57
CA GLN A 46 18.17 -14.59 -6.81
C GLN A 46 16.78 -14.18 -6.31
N VAL A 47 15.79 -15.05 -6.43
CA VAL A 47 14.45 -14.84 -5.85
C VAL A 47 14.53 -14.80 -4.34
N PHE A 48 15.30 -15.73 -3.72
CA PHE A 48 15.49 -15.75 -2.27
C PHE A 48 16.17 -14.47 -1.77
N ILE A 49 17.26 -14.03 -2.41
CA ILE A 49 17.94 -12.76 -2.08
C ILE A 49 16.98 -11.58 -2.16
N ALA A 50 16.13 -11.51 -3.19
CA ALA A 50 15.15 -10.45 -3.32
C ALA A 50 14.09 -10.50 -2.22
N ARG A 51 13.66 -11.71 -1.84
CA ARG A 51 12.70 -11.95 -0.75
C ARG A 51 13.28 -11.51 0.59
N ASP A 52 14.51 -11.91 0.88
CA ASP A 52 15.23 -11.55 2.10
C ASP A 52 15.38 -10.02 2.26
N LYS A 53 15.74 -9.32 1.18
CA LYS A 53 15.78 -7.85 1.16
C LYS A 53 14.42 -7.22 1.46
N CYS A 54 13.35 -7.74 0.86
CA CYS A 54 12.00 -7.25 1.11
C CYS A 54 11.54 -7.56 2.55
N ALA A 55 11.86 -8.74 3.06
CA ALA A 55 11.57 -9.14 4.43
C ALA A 55 12.29 -8.22 5.44
N ALA A 56 13.60 -8.09 5.30
CA ALA A 56 14.43 -7.25 6.17
C ALA A 56 13.97 -5.78 6.17
N PHE A 57 13.51 -5.26 5.02
CA PHE A 57 12.98 -3.90 4.90
C PHE A 57 11.79 -3.63 5.84
N PHE A 58 10.98 -4.65 6.13
CA PHE A 58 9.83 -4.57 7.03
C PHE A 58 10.06 -5.29 8.38
N GLY A 59 11.29 -5.66 8.71
CA GLY A 59 11.63 -6.33 9.98
C GLY A 59 11.05 -7.73 10.10
N GLY A 60 10.84 -8.41 8.98
CA GLY A 60 10.35 -9.80 8.88
C GLY A 60 11.42 -10.77 8.41
N GLU A 61 11.03 -12.03 8.22
CA GLU A 61 11.86 -13.14 7.77
C GLU A 61 11.48 -13.56 6.34
N ALA A 62 12.46 -14.04 5.57
CA ALA A 62 12.24 -14.46 4.19
C ALA A 62 11.18 -15.56 4.07
N GLU A 63 11.19 -16.53 5.00
CA GLU A 63 10.24 -17.65 5.05
C GLU A 63 8.79 -17.21 5.25
N ASN A 64 8.58 -16.06 5.91
CA ASN A 64 7.28 -15.47 6.19
C ASN A 64 6.90 -14.33 5.22
N THR A 65 7.62 -14.22 4.11
CA THR A 65 7.43 -13.20 3.08
C THR A 65 6.94 -13.83 1.79
N VAL A 66 5.81 -13.37 1.29
CA VAL A 66 5.12 -13.88 0.10
C VAL A 66 5.11 -12.82 -0.99
N PHE A 67 5.58 -13.17 -2.19
CA PHE A 67 5.40 -12.34 -3.37
C PHE A 67 3.98 -12.46 -3.91
N THR A 68 3.35 -11.35 -4.18
CA THR A 68 2.00 -11.28 -4.72
C THR A 68 1.96 -10.45 -6.00
N LEU A 69 0.86 -10.51 -6.75
CA LEU A 69 0.72 -9.73 -7.99
C LEU A 69 0.59 -8.22 -7.74
N ASN A 70 0.11 -7.83 -6.57
CA ASN A 70 -0.10 -6.45 -6.14
C ASN A 70 -0.61 -6.44 -4.69
N CYS A 71 -0.76 -5.26 -4.09
CA CYS A 71 -1.28 -5.11 -2.73
C CYS A 71 -2.73 -5.64 -2.57
N THR A 72 -3.59 -5.50 -3.57
CA THR A 72 -4.95 -6.06 -3.52
C THR A 72 -4.93 -7.58 -3.37
N HIS A 73 -4.01 -8.26 -4.06
CA HIS A 73 -3.80 -9.70 -3.94
C HIS A 73 -3.30 -10.05 -2.53
N ALA A 74 -2.30 -9.33 -2.02
CA ALA A 74 -1.80 -9.50 -0.65
C ALA A 74 -2.91 -9.31 0.40
N LEU A 75 -3.71 -8.24 0.30
CA LEU A 75 -4.83 -7.97 1.20
C LEU A 75 -5.92 -9.03 1.14
N ASN A 76 -6.23 -9.59 -0.05
CA ASN A 76 -7.17 -10.69 -0.15
C ASN A 76 -6.64 -11.95 0.55
N PHE A 77 -5.34 -12.28 0.37
CA PHE A 77 -4.72 -13.40 1.09
C PHE A 77 -4.75 -13.17 2.61
N ALA A 78 -4.34 -12.00 3.09
CA ALA A 78 -4.35 -11.68 4.50
C ALA A 78 -5.78 -11.72 5.08
N ILE A 79 -6.70 -10.94 4.54
CA ILE A 79 -8.07 -10.80 5.09
C ILE A 79 -8.83 -12.11 5.01
N LYS A 80 -8.90 -12.71 3.81
CA LYS A 80 -9.69 -13.92 3.61
C LYS A 80 -9.03 -15.13 4.24
N GLY A 81 -7.70 -15.24 4.15
CA GLY A 81 -6.94 -16.36 4.71
C GLY A 81 -7.00 -16.39 6.24
N VAL A 82 -6.80 -15.24 6.91
CA VAL A 82 -6.92 -15.16 8.38
C VAL A 82 -8.36 -15.41 8.80
N CYS A 83 -9.36 -14.77 8.19
CA CYS A 83 -10.76 -15.00 8.53
C CYS A 83 -11.21 -16.44 8.29
N ALA A 84 -10.68 -17.12 7.27
CA ALA A 84 -10.96 -18.55 7.02
C ALA A 84 -10.38 -19.43 8.12
N ALA A 85 -9.16 -19.16 8.55
CA ALA A 85 -8.49 -19.92 9.62
C ALA A 85 -9.10 -19.68 11.01
N MET A 86 -9.57 -18.44 11.28
CA MET A 86 -10.20 -18.08 12.57
C MET A 86 -11.67 -18.50 12.66
N GLY A 87 -12.30 -18.89 11.57
CA GLY A 87 -13.73 -19.20 11.53
C GLY A 87 -14.63 -17.96 11.58
N LYS A 88 -15.87 -18.11 12.05
CA LYS A 88 -16.81 -16.99 12.10
C LYS A 88 -16.38 -15.97 13.18
N CYS A 89 -16.02 -14.76 12.74
CA CYS A 89 -15.45 -13.74 13.61
C CYS A 89 -15.96 -12.34 13.26
N HIS A 90 -15.63 -11.38 14.12
CA HIS A 90 -15.81 -9.95 13.88
C HIS A 90 -14.49 -9.31 13.44
N VAL A 91 -14.58 -8.40 12.47
CA VAL A 91 -13.46 -7.60 11.96
C VAL A 91 -13.74 -6.12 12.17
N ILE A 92 -12.73 -5.37 12.60
CA ILE A 92 -12.80 -3.90 12.65
C ILE A 92 -11.94 -3.34 11.50
N THR A 93 -12.45 -2.30 10.87
CA THR A 93 -11.74 -1.53 9.84
C THR A 93 -12.08 -0.04 10.00
N THR A 94 -11.60 0.84 9.13
CA THR A 94 -11.83 2.30 9.26
C THR A 94 -12.54 2.90 8.06
N ASP A 95 -12.98 4.14 8.19
CA ASP A 95 -13.54 4.94 7.10
C ASP A 95 -12.46 5.55 6.17
N LEU A 96 -11.18 5.24 6.39
CA LEU A 96 -10.05 5.65 5.56
C LEU A 96 -9.64 4.61 4.51
N GLU A 97 -10.29 3.45 4.49
CA GLU A 97 -9.83 2.28 3.74
C GLU A 97 -10.06 2.35 2.24
N HIS A 98 -9.05 1.88 1.52
CA HIS A 98 -9.15 1.64 0.09
C HIS A 98 -10.13 0.48 -0.23
N ASN A 99 -10.69 0.47 -1.44
CA ASN A 99 -11.58 -0.61 -1.91
C ASN A 99 -10.99 -2.01 -1.79
N SER A 100 -9.66 -2.14 -1.78
CA SER A 100 -8.95 -3.43 -1.60
C SER A 100 -9.12 -4.04 -0.21
N VAL A 101 -9.52 -3.24 0.79
CA VAL A 101 -9.88 -3.69 2.14
C VAL A 101 -11.40 -3.88 2.24
N ILE A 102 -12.18 -2.86 1.92
CA ILE A 102 -13.64 -2.88 2.13
C ILE A 102 -14.33 -3.93 1.29
N ARG A 103 -13.94 -4.12 0.02
CA ARG A 103 -14.62 -5.09 -0.86
C ARG A 103 -14.44 -6.54 -0.42
N PRO A 104 -13.24 -7.04 -0.04
CA PRO A 104 -13.09 -8.37 0.54
C PRO A 104 -13.89 -8.57 1.82
N LEU A 105 -13.88 -7.59 2.74
CA LEU A 105 -14.67 -7.65 3.98
C LEU A 105 -16.17 -7.72 3.68
N HIS A 106 -16.67 -6.88 2.79
CA HIS A 106 -18.07 -6.90 2.40
C HIS A 106 -18.49 -8.19 1.68
N ALA A 107 -17.59 -8.78 0.88
CA ALA A 107 -17.83 -10.09 0.26
C ALA A 107 -17.95 -11.22 1.28
N LEU A 108 -17.06 -11.26 2.29
CA LEU A 108 -17.13 -12.23 3.38
C LEU A 108 -18.38 -12.03 4.25
N PHE A 109 -18.78 -10.77 4.51
CA PHE A 109 -20.02 -10.44 5.22
C PHE A 109 -21.26 -10.99 4.49
N LYS A 110 -21.36 -10.74 3.18
CA LYS A 110 -22.47 -11.29 2.36
C LYS A 110 -22.56 -12.81 2.37
N GLN A 111 -21.43 -13.48 2.57
CA GLN A 111 -21.33 -14.93 2.71
C GLN A 111 -21.62 -15.43 4.14
N ASN A 112 -21.98 -14.54 5.09
CA ASN A 112 -22.17 -14.83 6.51
C ASN A 112 -20.93 -15.45 7.20
N ARG A 113 -19.72 -15.20 6.66
CA ARG A 113 -18.47 -15.70 7.22
C ARG A 113 -17.92 -14.80 8.31
N ILE A 114 -18.17 -13.49 8.22
CA ILE A 114 -17.77 -12.50 9.22
C ILE A 114 -18.89 -11.52 9.52
N THR A 115 -18.76 -10.80 10.62
CA THR A 115 -19.35 -9.47 10.80
C THR A 115 -18.24 -8.44 10.78
N TYR A 116 -18.50 -7.19 10.39
CA TYR A 116 -17.49 -6.15 10.49
C TYR A 116 -18.08 -4.81 10.92
N SER A 117 -17.24 -4.01 11.57
CA SER A 117 -17.55 -2.64 11.98
C SER A 117 -16.53 -1.67 11.36
N ILE A 118 -16.99 -0.45 11.07
CA ILE A 118 -16.16 0.61 10.52
C ILE A 118 -15.98 1.65 11.62
N ALA A 119 -14.76 1.82 12.10
CA ALA A 119 -14.39 2.86 13.04
C ALA A 119 -14.36 4.22 12.36
N ASP A 120 -14.93 5.23 13.01
CA ASP A 120 -14.81 6.62 12.58
C ASP A 120 -13.38 7.11 12.87
N SER A 121 -12.73 7.66 11.88
CA SER A 121 -11.36 8.15 12.04
C SER A 121 -11.28 9.46 12.87
N GLY A 122 -12.39 10.15 13.09
CA GLY A 122 -12.42 11.40 13.87
C GLY A 122 -11.50 12.49 13.32
N ASP A 123 -11.28 13.52 14.14
CA ASP A 123 -10.41 14.64 13.79
C ASP A 123 -8.99 14.50 14.37
N THR A 124 -8.79 13.60 15.34
CA THR A 124 -7.51 13.33 16.00
C THR A 124 -7.15 11.84 15.95
N ASP A 125 -5.92 11.50 16.32
CA ASP A 125 -5.51 10.10 16.47
C ASP A 125 -6.20 9.44 17.66
N ASP A 126 -6.44 10.19 18.75
CA ASP A 126 -7.15 9.71 19.94
C ASP A 126 -8.62 9.37 19.63
N ASP A 127 -9.28 10.14 18.76
CA ASP A 127 -10.64 9.83 18.31
C ASP A 127 -10.67 8.49 17.57
N LEU A 128 -9.72 8.26 16.67
CA LEU A 128 -9.63 6.99 15.93
C LEU A 128 -9.35 5.82 16.89
N ILE A 129 -8.40 5.96 17.80
CA ILE A 129 -8.06 4.91 18.77
C ILE A 129 -9.29 4.58 19.64
N SER A 130 -9.96 5.61 20.17
CA SER A 130 -11.17 5.45 20.99
C SER A 130 -12.31 4.79 20.21
N SER A 131 -12.49 5.18 18.95
CA SER A 131 -13.50 4.57 18.05
C SER A 131 -13.22 3.08 17.80
N VAL A 132 -11.96 2.71 17.58
CA VAL A 132 -11.56 1.31 17.41
C VAL A 132 -11.77 0.53 18.71
N GLU A 133 -11.32 1.07 19.87
CA GLU A 133 -11.46 0.41 21.17
C GLU A 133 -12.93 0.14 21.52
N ALA A 134 -13.81 1.11 21.27
CA ALA A 134 -15.24 0.98 21.54
C ALA A 134 -15.93 -0.11 20.69
N LEU A 135 -15.36 -0.49 19.55
CA LEU A 135 -15.89 -1.52 18.65
C LEU A 135 -15.36 -2.93 18.98
N ILE A 136 -14.38 -3.06 19.87
CA ILE A 136 -13.84 -4.38 20.26
C ILE A 136 -14.88 -5.17 21.03
N ARG A 137 -15.12 -6.41 20.60
CA ARG A 137 -16.03 -7.37 21.19
C ARG A 137 -15.30 -8.68 21.45
N ARG A 138 -15.94 -9.58 22.20
CA ARG A 138 -15.37 -10.91 22.51
C ARG A 138 -15.00 -11.73 21.26
N ASP A 139 -15.76 -11.56 20.16
CA ASP A 139 -15.54 -12.27 18.90
C ASP A 139 -14.72 -11.46 17.88
N THR A 140 -14.14 -10.31 18.27
CA THR A 140 -13.23 -9.56 17.42
C THR A 140 -11.90 -10.29 17.29
N ALA A 141 -11.58 -10.72 16.06
CA ALA A 141 -10.37 -11.50 15.78
C ALA A 141 -9.35 -10.73 14.92
N VAL A 142 -9.80 -9.74 14.13
CA VAL A 142 -8.96 -9.04 13.17
C VAL A 142 -9.26 -7.54 13.19
N ILE A 143 -8.21 -6.72 13.11
CA ILE A 143 -8.28 -5.32 12.71
C ILE A 143 -7.54 -5.17 11.38
N VAL A 144 -8.20 -4.60 10.38
CA VAL A 144 -7.58 -4.26 9.09
C VAL A 144 -7.58 -2.75 8.95
N MET A 145 -6.40 -2.15 8.82
CA MET A 145 -6.24 -0.71 8.80
C MET A 145 -5.19 -0.25 7.79
N THR A 146 -5.49 0.81 7.03
CA THR A 146 -4.48 1.46 6.21
C THR A 146 -3.45 2.18 7.07
N ALA A 147 -2.18 2.08 6.72
CA ALA A 147 -1.11 2.86 7.35
C ALA A 147 -1.16 4.34 6.95
N GLY A 148 -1.84 4.65 5.85
CA GLY A 148 -2.07 6.02 5.42
C GLY A 148 -3.05 6.11 4.26
N CYS A 149 -3.98 7.05 4.38
CA CYS A 149 -5.08 7.23 3.44
C CYS A 149 -4.57 7.70 2.06
N ASN A 150 -5.01 7.03 1.02
CA ASN A 150 -4.62 7.37 -0.35
C ASN A 150 -5.37 8.57 -0.94
N VAL A 151 -6.32 9.15 -0.22
CA VAL A 151 -7.07 10.35 -0.62
C VAL A 151 -6.42 11.59 -0.03
N ASN A 152 -6.38 11.72 1.28
CA ASN A 152 -5.91 12.92 1.96
C ASN A 152 -4.51 12.76 2.61
N GLY A 153 -3.92 11.58 2.54
CA GLY A 153 -2.60 11.31 3.09
C GLY A 153 -2.56 11.08 4.60
N ARG A 154 -3.67 11.15 5.34
CA ARG A 154 -3.66 10.97 6.80
C ARG A 154 -2.95 9.68 7.19
N ILE A 155 -1.92 9.78 8.00
CA ILE A 155 -1.22 8.64 8.62
C ILE A 155 -2.05 8.15 9.81
N THR A 156 -2.20 6.84 9.96
CA THR A 156 -2.93 6.24 11.08
C THR A 156 -1.99 5.87 12.22
N PRO A 157 -2.44 5.89 13.48
CA PRO A 157 -1.62 5.57 14.65
C PRO A 157 -1.46 4.05 14.83
N LEU A 158 -0.87 3.35 13.84
CA LEU A 158 -0.74 1.88 13.85
C LEU A 158 -0.04 1.34 15.09
N GLY A 159 0.94 2.06 15.65
CA GLY A 159 1.65 1.63 16.85
C GLY A 159 0.73 1.53 18.08
N GLU A 160 -0.18 2.49 18.26
CA GLU A 160 -1.16 2.45 19.36
C GLU A 160 -2.22 1.36 19.11
N ILE A 161 -2.68 1.22 17.89
CA ILE A 161 -3.59 0.13 17.49
C ILE A 161 -2.94 -1.24 17.69
N ALA A 162 -1.64 -1.39 17.37
CA ALA A 162 -0.90 -2.64 17.60
C ALA A 162 -0.84 -3.02 19.10
N LYS A 163 -0.65 -2.03 19.99
CA LYS A 163 -0.72 -2.26 21.44
C LYS A 163 -2.11 -2.75 21.86
N LEU A 164 -3.16 -2.13 21.32
CA LEU A 164 -4.54 -2.52 21.58
C LEU A 164 -4.83 -3.94 21.06
N CYS A 165 -4.37 -4.27 19.86
CA CYS A 165 -4.46 -5.61 19.27
C CYS A 165 -3.76 -6.66 20.14
N LYS A 166 -2.52 -6.39 20.55
CA LYS A 166 -1.73 -7.29 21.40
C LYS A 166 -2.43 -7.57 22.74
N LYS A 167 -2.99 -6.54 23.39
CA LYS A 167 -3.74 -6.65 24.66
C LYS A 167 -4.94 -7.58 24.54
N ASN A 168 -5.60 -7.59 23.38
CA ASN A 168 -6.86 -8.32 23.15
C ASN A 168 -6.69 -9.60 22.31
N GLY A 169 -5.47 -9.99 21.91
CA GLY A 169 -5.22 -11.17 21.09
C GLY A 169 -5.79 -11.05 19.66
N ILE A 170 -5.83 -9.85 19.10
CA ILE A 170 -6.41 -9.52 17.79
C ILE A 170 -5.29 -9.44 16.75
N CYS A 171 -5.50 -10.00 15.55
CA CYS A 171 -4.59 -9.88 14.42
C CYS A 171 -4.68 -8.49 13.79
N LEU A 172 -3.55 -7.78 13.70
CA LEU A 172 -3.46 -6.51 12.99
C LEU A 172 -2.91 -6.72 11.56
N ILE A 173 -3.75 -6.47 10.57
CA ILE A 173 -3.38 -6.44 9.14
C ILE A 173 -3.24 -4.99 8.70
N ALA A 174 -2.05 -4.58 8.25
CA ALA A 174 -1.79 -3.24 7.76
C ALA A 174 -1.80 -3.17 6.23
N ASP A 175 -2.68 -2.33 5.67
CA ASP A 175 -2.57 -1.89 4.27
C ASP A 175 -1.53 -0.78 4.18
N CYS A 176 -0.34 -1.14 3.74
CA CYS A 176 0.78 -0.24 3.60
C CYS A 176 0.93 0.33 2.17
N ALA A 177 -0.15 0.33 1.37
CA ALA A 177 -0.10 0.67 -0.05
C ALA A 177 0.44 2.08 -0.34
N GLN A 178 0.25 3.03 0.55
CA GLN A 178 0.75 4.41 0.39
C GLN A 178 1.96 4.70 1.30
N ALA A 179 2.16 3.90 2.34
CA ALA A 179 3.12 4.17 3.39
C ALA A 179 4.45 3.41 3.19
N ALA A 180 4.41 2.23 2.55
CA ALA A 180 5.60 1.43 2.25
C ALA A 180 6.60 2.23 1.40
N GLY A 181 7.84 2.35 1.89
CA GLY A 181 8.91 3.11 1.26
C GLY A 181 8.84 4.63 1.47
N VAL A 182 7.85 5.13 2.22
CA VAL A 182 7.64 6.56 2.50
C VAL A 182 7.81 6.88 3.99
N ILE A 183 7.27 6.02 4.88
CA ILE A 183 7.48 6.11 6.33
C ILE A 183 8.01 4.78 6.86
N PRO A 184 8.72 4.77 8.00
CA PRO A 184 9.14 3.53 8.64
C PRO A 184 7.93 2.67 9.01
N LEU A 185 8.01 1.37 8.70
CA LEU A 185 7.01 0.37 9.02
C LEU A 185 7.71 -0.96 9.30
N SER A 186 7.39 -1.59 10.41
CA SER A 186 8.02 -2.85 10.79
C SER A 186 7.04 -3.79 11.51
N LEU A 187 7.18 -5.10 11.29
CA LEU A 187 6.52 -6.11 12.11
C LEU A 187 6.92 -6.00 13.60
N GLN A 188 8.14 -5.45 13.87
CA GLN A 188 8.61 -5.20 15.24
C GLN A 188 7.77 -4.16 16.00
N ASP A 189 7.01 -3.33 15.28
CA ASP A 189 6.06 -2.35 15.87
C ASP A 189 4.75 -3.01 16.35
N GLY A 190 4.63 -4.33 16.23
CA GLY A 190 3.48 -5.11 16.67
C GLY A 190 2.41 -5.32 15.59
N ILE A 191 2.71 -4.99 14.34
CA ILE A 191 1.88 -5.34 13.18
C ILE A 191 2.09 -6.83 12.89
N ASN A 192 1.00 -7.59 12.70
CA ASN A 192 1.11 -9.03 12.43
C ASN A 192 1.25 -9.35 10.95
N ILE A 193 0.60 -8.57 10.09
CA ILE A 193 0.67 -8.75 8.64
C ILE A 193 0.80 -7.40 7.95
N ILE A 194 1.83 -7.22 7.14
CA ILE A 194 2.06 -6.07 6.27
C ILE A 194 1.72 -6.46 4.84
N CYS A 195 0.85 -5.68 4.17
CA CYS A 195 0.54 -5.80 2.75
C CYS A 195 1.01 -4.56 2.01
N ALA A 196 1.88 -4.73 1.00
CA ALA A 196 2.46 -3.61 0.26
C ALA A 196 2.51 -3.87 -1.25
N PRO A 197 2.32 -2.84 -2.12
CA PRO A 197 2.58 -2.94 -3.54
C PRO A 197 4.06 -2.70 -3.83
N GLY A 198 4.60 -3.40 -4.81
CA GLY A 198 5.97 -3.13 -5.25
C GLY A 198 6.10 -1.83 -6.05
N HIS A 199 5.05 -1.43 -6.78
CA HIS A 199 5.14 -0.40 -7.82
C HIS A 199 4.92 1.05 -7.35
N LYS A 200 4.68 1.29 -6.06
CA LYS A 200 4.54 2.63 -5.47
C LYS A 200 5.83 3.03 -4.73
N GLY A 201 5.77 3.41 -3.47
CA GLY A 201 6.92 3.88 -2.70
C GLY A 201 8.08 2.88 -2.56
N MET A 202 7.87 1.60 -2.86
CA MET A 202 8.95 0.61 -3.00
C MET A 202 9.68 0.68 -4.36
N TYR A 203 9.28 1.53 -5.29
CA TYR A 203 9.89 1.76 -6.60
C TYR A 203 10.08 0.53 -7.49
N GLY A 204 9.52 -0.61 -7.14
CA GLY A 204 9.53 -1.84 -7.93
C GLY A 204 8.62 -1.77 -9.17
N PRO A 205 8.61 -2.80 -10.02
CA PRO A 205 7.74 -2.85 -11.20
C PRO A 205 6.27 -3.11 -10.84
N MET A 206 5.37 -2.77 -11.77
CA MET A 206 3.97 -3.22 -11.71
C MET A 206 3.91 -4.75 -11.78
N GLY A 207 2.82 -5.34 -11.27
CA GLY A 207 2.67 -6.79 -11.20
C GLY A 207 3.48 -7.42 -10.07
N THR A 208 3.85 -6.63 -9.04
CA THR A 208 4.52 -7.07 -7.83
C THR A 208 3.87 -6.50 -6.57
N GLY A 209 3.87 -7.28 -5.51
CA GLY A 209 3.43 -6.92 -4.18
C GLY A 209 4.00 -7.87 -3.15
N LEU A 210 3.75 -7.57 -1.89
CA LEU A 210 4.27 -8.30 -0.74
C LEU A 210 3.16 -8.54 0.29
N LEU A 211 3.15 -9.73 0.88
CA LEU A 211 2.55 -10.03 2.16
C LEU A 211 3.68 -10.52 3.07
N ILE A 212 3.85 -9.88 4.21
CA ILE A 212 4.87 -10.24 5.20
C ILE A 212 4.17 -10.44 6.54
N THR A 213 4.39 -11.58 7.19
CA THR A 213 3.74 -11.92 8.45
C THR A 213 4.77 -12.24 9.56
N ASP A 214 4.37 -11.98 10.80
CA ASP A 214 5.13 -12.41 11.99
C ASP A 214 4.87 -13.88 12.39
N GLY A 215 4.02 -14.59 11.64
CA GLY A 215 3.69 -16.00 11.84
C GLY A 215 2.81 -16.31 13.04
N LYS A 216 2.37 -15.31 13.82
CA LYS A 216 1.59 -15.55 15.06
C LYS A 216 0.13 -15.90 14.82
N PHE A 217 -0.41 -15.56 13.68
CA PHE A 217 -1.79 -15.85 13.32
C PHE A 217 -1.86 -16.78 12.12
N PRO A 218 -2.76 -17.79 12.14
CA PRO A 218 -2.90 -18.74 11.04
C PRO A 218 -3.49 -18.05 9.80
N ILE A 219 -3.03 -18.47 8.64
CA ILE A 219 -3.53 -18.03 7.34
C ILE A 219 -3.88 -19.29 6.55
N SER A 220 -5.08 -19.35 5.97
CA SER A 220 -5.46 -20.41 5.04
C SER A 220 -5.13 -20.00 3.60
N SER A 221 -4.80 -20.97 2.75
CA SER A 221 -4.68 -20.75 1.30
C SER A 221 -6.02 -20.29 0.70
N LEU A 222 -5.93 -19.55 -0.39
CA LEU A 222 -7.09 -19.13 -1.19
C LEU A 222 -6.98 -19.60 -2.64
N ILE A 223 -5.79 -19.98 -3.06
CA ILE A 223 -5.49 -20.44 -4.41
C ILE A 223 -4.59 -21.65 -4.23
N GLU A 224 -5.09 -22.81 -4.60
CA GLU A 224 -4.37 -24.06 -4.57
C GLU A 224 -3.76 -24.35 -5.94
N GLY A 225 -2.56 -24.95 -5.95
CA GLY A 225 -1.91 -25.28 -7.21
C GLY A 225 -0.45 -25.72 -7.04
N GLY A 226 0.25 -25.87 -8.15
CA GLY A 226 1.65 -26.31 -8.11
C GLY A 226 2.56 -25.26 -7.50
N THR A 227 3.31 -25.64 -6.48
CA THR A 227 4.27 -24.78 -5.76
C THR A 227 5.72 -25.13 -6.07
N GLY A 228 5.97 -26.33 -6.61
CA GLY A 228 7.31 -26.87 -6.85
C GLY A 228 7.86 -27.70 -5.68
N SER A 229 7.29 -27.56 -4.50
CA SER A 229 7.56 -28.41 -3.32
C SER A 229 6.46 -29.42 -3.10
N VAL A 230 6.76 -30.48 -2.32
CA VAL A 230 5.80 -31.51 -1.84
C VAL A 230 4.91 -32.09 -2.96
N SER A 231 5.47 -32.27 -4.16
CA SER A 231 4.71 -32.65 -5.38
C SER A 231 4.06 -34.04 -5.30
N GLY A 232 4.37 -34.83 -4.27
CA GLY A 232 3.75 -36.14 -4.02
C GLY A 232 2.48 -36.09 -3.18
N GLU A 233 2.10 -34.92 -2.67
CA GLU A 233 0.90 -34.73 -1.84
C GLU A 233 -0.22 -34.04 -2.62
N ILE A 234 -1.47 -34.37 -2.30
CA ILE A 234 -2.66 -33.74 -2.90
C ILE A 234 -2.96 -32.40 -2.23
N ASP A 235 -2.68 -32.31 -0.93
CA ASP A 235 -2.95 -31.10 -0.15
C ASP A 235 -1.96 -29.98 -0.48
N GLN A 236 -2.44 -28.74 -0.43
CA GLN A 236 -1.61 -27.56 -0.54
C GLN A 236 -0.59 -27.52 0.61
N PRO A 237 0.70 -27.18 0.37
CA PRO A 237 1.68 -27.03 1.45
C PRO A 237 1.17 -26.11 2.55
N ALA A 238 1.41 -26.50 3.82
CA ALA A 238 0.96 -25.75 4.99
C ALA A 238 2.00 -24.73 5.49
N PHE A 239 3.09 -24.51 4.77
CA PHE A 239 4.17 -23.58 5.12
C PHE A 239 4.31 -22.47 4.10
N LEU A 240 4.71 -21.28 4.58
CA LEU A 240 5.04 -20.14 3.74
C LEU A 240 6.48 -20.28 3.15
N PRO A 241 6.73 -19.67 2.01
CA PRO A 241 5.78 -18.93 1.17
C PRO A 241 4.91 -19.80 0.28
N ASP A 242 5.19 -21.09 0.15
CA ASP A 242 4.60 -22.03 -0.80
C ASP A 242 3.08 -22.14 -0.67
N MET A 243 2.56 -22.06 0.56
CA MET A 243 1.12 -22.08 0.83
C MET A 243 0.36 -20.99 0.04
N LEU A 244 0.98 -19.83 -0.20
CA LEU A 244 0.35 -18.67 -0.84
C LEU A 244 0.96 -18.32 -2.21
N GLU A 245 2.06 -18.97 -2.63
CA GLU A 245 2.71 -18.76 -3.93
C GLU A 245 2.42 -19.90 -4.91
N SER A 246 1.13 -20.21 -5.13
CA SER A 246 0.75 -21.19 -6.15
C SER A 246 1.00 -20.66 -7.56
N GLY A 247 1.58 -21.51 -8.41
CA GLY A 247 1.96 -21.15 -9.78
C GLY A 247 3.39 -20.59 -9.88
N THR A 248 3.81 -20.24 -11.08
CA THR A 248 5.11 -19.59 -11.30
C THR A 248 5.02 -18.11 -10.96
N ILE A 249 5.83 -17.66 -10.01
CA ILE A 249 5.87 -16.26 -9.59
C ILE A 249 6.44 -15.36 -10.70
N ASN A 250 6.18 -14.06 -10.61
CA ASN A 250 6.79 -13.04 -11.45
C ASN A 250 8.28 -12.86 -11.07
N THR A 251 9.13 -13.81 -11.48
CA THR A 251 10.57 -13.84 -11.15
C THR A 251 11.30 -12.53 -11.47
N PRO A 252 11.20 -11.96 -12.69
CA PRO A 252 11.87 -10.69 -13.01
C PRO A 252 11.37 -9.53 -12.16
N GLY A 253 10.06 -9.48 -11.94
CA GLY A 253 9.45 -8.44 -11.11
C GLY A 253 9.87 -8.54 -9.64
N SER A 254 9.92 -9.76 -9.08
CA SER A 254 10.31 -10.00 -7.69
C SER A 254 11.79 -9.65 -7.45
N ILE A 255 12.69 -10.04 -8.35
CA ILE A 255 14.11 -9.69 -8.29
C ILE A 255 14.29 -8.16 -8.38
N ALA A 256 13.57 -7.50 -9.28
CA ALA A 256 13.61 -6.04 -9.41
C ALA A 256 12.96 -5.31 -8.22
N LEU A 257 11.99 -5.92 -7.53
CA LEU A 257 11.41 -5.36 -6.30
C LEU A 257 12.44 -5.37 -5.15
N GLY A 258 13.23 -6.43 -5.01
CA GLY A 258 14.36 -6.45 -4.07
C GLY A 258 15.36 -5.30 -4.32
N GLN A 259 15.60 -4.94 -5.59
CA GLN A 259 16.40 -3.77 -5.94
C GLN A 259 15.68 -2.44 -5.63
N GLY A 260 14.35 -2.43 -5.65
CA GLY A 260 13.54 -1.30 -5.18
C GLY A 260 13.70 -1.08 -3.67
N ALA A 261 13.70 -2.14 -2.88
CA ALA A 261 13.98 -2.07 -1.44
C ALA A 261 15.40 -1.50 -1.17
N ASP A 262 16.42 -1.97 -1.89
CA ASP A 262 17.78 -1.43 -1.81
C ASP A 262 17.83 0.07 -2.15
N PHE A 263 17.10 0.50 -3.17
CA PHE A 263 17.02 1.90 -3.57
C PHE A 263 16.46 2.77 -2.45
N VAL A 264 15.32 2.38 -1.86
CA VAL A 264 14.69 3.11 -0.75
C VAL A 264 15.62 3.16 0.47
N THR A 265 16.22 2.02 0.83
CA THR A 265 17.18 1.93 1.94
C THR A 265 18.37 2.85 1.71
N SER A 266 18.96 2.87 0.51
CA SER A 266 20.12 3.71 0.17
C SER A 266 19.79 5.20 0.16
N LYS A 267 18.56 5.58 -0.22
CA LYS A 267 18.08 6.97 -0.15
C LYS A 267 17.77 7.41 1.28
N GLY A 268 17.33 6.48 2.12
CA GLY A 268 16.85 6.72 3.48
C GLY A 268 15.39 7.18 3.50
N ILE A 269 14.54 6.42 4.20
CA ILE A 269 13.08 6.68 4.28
C ILE A 269 12.80 8.10 4.80
N ASP A 270 13.50 8.53 5.85
CA ASP A 270 13.30 9.87 6.43
C ASP A 270 13.62 10.99 5.43
N ARG A 271 14.63 10.79 4.58
CA ARG A 271 14.99 11.76 3.52
C ARG A 271 13.95 11.78 2.42
N ILE A 272 13.43 10.62 2.03
CA ILE A 272 12.33 10.50 1.06
C ILE A 272 11.11 11.25 1.60
N TYR A 273 10.68 10.92 2.82
CA TYR A 273 9.54 11.56 3.47
C TYR A 273 9.71 13.07 3.58
N ALA A 274 10.85 13.54 4.06
CA ALA A 274 11.13 14.98 4.21
C ALA A 274 11.12 15.72 2.87
N HIS A 275 11.70 15.13 1.82
CA HIS A 275 11.72 15.71 0.49
C HIS A 275 10.33 15.81 -0.12
N GLU A 276 9.58 14.71 -0.13
CA GLU A 276 8.25 14.65 -0.74
C GLU A 276 7.23 15.48 0.06
N SER A 277 7.31 15.49 1.40
CA SER A 277 6.48 16.33 2.26
C SER A 277 6.75 17.83 2.03
N ALA A 278 8.01 18.22 1.89
CA ALA A 278 8.35 19.62 1.59
C ALA A 278 7.78 20.11 0.24
N LEU A 279 7.63 19.21 -0.75
CA LEU A 279 6.95 19.52 -2.01
C LEU A 279 5.44 19.69 -1.82
N CYS A 280 4.81 18.88 -0.98
CA CYS A 280 3.41 19.03 -0.61
C CYS A 280 3.16 20.33 0.18
N ASP A 281 4.01 20.64 1.15
CA ASP A 281 3.91 21.88 1.95
C ASP A 281 4.08 23.12 1.08
N LEU A 282 4.97 23.04 0.08
CA LEU A 282 5.13 24.09 -0.92
C LEU A 282 3.85 24.31 -1.73
N PHE A 283 3.20 23.23 -2.19
CA PHE A 283 1.93 23.31 -2.91
C PHE A 283 0.84 23.94 -2.04
N GLU A 284 0.69 23.48 -0.80
CA GLU A 284 -0.30 24.02 0.15
C GLU A 284 -0.07 25.52 0.43
N LYS A 285 1.19 25.91 0.66
CA LYS A 285 1.55 27.32 0.88
C LYS A 285 1.23 28.21 -0.31
N GLN A 286 1.45 27.74 -1.53
CA GLN A 286 1.27 28.55 -2.75
C GLN A 286 -0.18 28.57 -3.24
N CYS A 287 -0.90 27.45 -3.10
CA CYS A 287 -2.23 27.29 -3.67
C CYS A 287 -3.35 27.39 -2.63
N GLY A 288 -3.06 27.25 -1.33
CA GLY A 288 -4.06 27.27 -0.27
C GLY A 288 -4.80 28.60 -0.10
N ASN A 289 -4.21 29.70 -0.58
CA ASN A 289 -4.83 31.03 -0.54
C ASN A 289 -5.59 31.40 -1.83
N ILE A 290 -5.61 30.52 -2.84
CA ILE A 290 -6.41 30.72 -4.05
C ILE A 290 -7.87 30.44 -3.70
N GLY A 291 -8.73 31.47 -3.73
CA GLY A 291 -10.10 31.40 -3.18
C GLY A 291 -10.99 30.30 -3.78
N LYS A 292 -10.68 29.83 -4.99
CA LYS A 292 -11.38 28.72 -5.64
C LYS A 292 -10.82 27.34 -5.29
N ILE A 293 -9.65 27.24 -4.66
CA ILE A 293 -9.01 25.96 -4.34
C ILE A 293 -9.25 25.64 -2.87
N ARG A 294 -9.80 24.45 -2.62
CA ARG A 294 -9.92 23.88 -1.27
C ARG A 294 -9.02 22.65 -1.16
N ILE A 295 -8.07 22.68 -0.24
CA ILE A 295 -7.16 21.58 0.09
C ILE A 295 -7.72 20.80 1.28
N PHE A 296 -7.60 19.47 1.24
CA PHE A 296 -8.08 18.57 2.30
C PHE A 296 -6.90 18.04 3.12
N ARG A 297 -6.36 18.87 4.00
CA ARG A 297 -5.25 18.54 4.91
C ARG A 297 -5.47 19.27 6.24
N PRO A 298 -6.37 18.77 7.11
CA PRO A 298 -6.63 19.39 8.41
C PRO A 298 -5.34 19.50 9.24
N THR A 299 -5.24 20.54 10.06
CA THR A 299 -4.10 20.76 10.97
C THR A 299 -4.10 19.76 12.14
N GLY A 300 -2.93 19.52 12.73
CA GLY A 300 -2.80 18.71 13.96
C GLY A 300 -2.57 17.22 13.72
N LEU A 301 -2.60 16.74 12.48
CA LEU A 301 -2.33 15.35 12.11
C LEU A 301 -1.03 15.21 11.30
N LYS A 302 -0.51 14.00 11.22
CA LYS A 302 0.60 13.65 10.33
C LYS A 302 0.06 13.14 9.00
N TYR A 303 0.75 13.47 7.91
CA TYR A 303 0.34 13.11 6.55
C TYR A 303 1.49 12.50 5.76
N LEU A 304 1.15 11.49 4.97
CA LEU A 304 1.97 11.09 3.83
C LEU A 304 2.04 12.23 2.80
N PRO A 305 3.05 12.23 1.91
CA PRO A 305 3.17 13.24 0.85
C PRO A 305 2.11 13.05 -0.25
N VAL A 306 0.85 13.15 0.17
CA VAL A 306 -0.35 13.05 -0.66
C VAL A 306 -1.29 14.19 -0.29
N ILE A 307 -1.68 14.98 -1.27
CA ILE A 307 -2.65 16.07 -1.11
C ILE A 307 -3.81 15.89 -2.06
N SER A 308 -5.03 15.97 -1.55
CA SER A 308 -6.23 16.12 -2.35
C SER A 308 -6.72 17.56 -2.31
N PHE A 309 -7.17 18.06 -3.46
CA PHE A 309 -7.80 19.37 -3.56
C PHE A 309 -8.96 19.36 -4.57
N ILE A 310 -9.83 20.35 -4.48
CA ILE A 310 -10.88 20.62 -5.47
C ILE A 310 -10.75 22.07 -5.94
N VAL A 311 -11.23 22.32 -7.15
CA VAL A 311 -11.49 23.67 -7.67
C VAL A 311 -13.00 23.87 -7.62
N GLN A 312 -13.44 24.90 -6.90
CA GLN A 312 -14.86 25.20 -6.76
C GLN A 312 -15.50 25.49 -8.10
N GLY A 313 -16.63 24.85 -8.36
CA GLY A 313 -17.36 24.96 -9.62
C GLY A 313 -16.85 24.05 -10.74
N GLU A 314 -15.81 23.24 -10.51
CA GLU A 314 -15.33 22.24 -11.47
C GLU A 314 -15.39 20.82 -10.91
N THR A 315 -15.52 19.83 -11.80
CA THR A 315 -15.32 18.42 -11.40
C THR A 315 -13.83 18.12 -11.33
N SER A 316 -13.46 17.17 -10.47
CA SER A 316 -12.05 16.75 -10.35
C SER A 316 -11.49 16.17 -11.66
N LEU A 317 -12.34 15.58 -12.50
CA LEU A 317 -11.94 15.08 -13.83
C LEU A 317 -11.64 16.24 -14.78
N ALA A 318 -12.52 17.24 -14.88
CA ALA A 318 -12.28 18.41 -15.73
C ALA A 318 -11.02 19.18 -15.32
N THR A 319 -10.78 19.32 -14.01
CA THR A 319 -9.53 19.93 -13.51
C THR A 319 -8.31 19.08 -13.87
N ALA A 320 -8.38 17.74 -13.72
CA ALA A 320 -7.26 16.85 -14.07
C ALA A 320 -6.97 16.85 -15.58
N ASP A 321 -8.00 16.90 -16.44
CA ASP A 321 -7.87 16.99 -17.90
C ASP A 321 -7.19 18.31 -18.29
N MET A 322 -7.65 19.43 -17.71
CA MET A 322 -7.03 20.73 -17.93
C MET A 322 -5.55 20.74 -17.52
N LEU A 323 -5.20 20.11 -16.39
CA LEU A 323 -3.80 19.99 -15.94
C LEU A 323 -2.99 19.15 -16.91
N SER A 324 -3.55 18.05 -17.40
CA SER A 324 -2.94 17.15 -18.37
C SER A 324 -2.63 17.86 -19.68
N ASP A 325 -3.56 18.67 -20.20
CA ASP A 325 -3.39 19.48 -21.42
C ASP A 325 -2.24 20.52 -21.27
N ASN A 326 -1.96 20.91 -20.04
CA ASN A 326 -0.83 21.80 -19.70
C ASN A 326 0.44 21.05 -19.27
N GLY A 327 0.49 19.72 -19.43
CA GLY A 327 1.67 18.88 -19.19
C GLY A 327 1.90 18.49 -17.74
N PHE A 328 0.86 18.60 -16.87
CA PHE A 328 0.87 18.15 -15.47
C PHE A 328 -0.02 16.92 -15.31
N TYR A 329 0.56 15.81 -14.93
CA TYR A 329 -0.16 14.53 -14.79
C TYR A 329 -0.50 14.26 -13.33
N LEU A 330 -1.73 14.57 -12.96
CA LEU A 330 -2.37 14.31 -11.68
C LEU A 330 -3.64 13.47 -11.90
N ARG A 331 -4.11 12.80 -10.87
CA ARG A 331 -5.31 11.98 -10.96
C ARG A 331 -6.53 12.71 -10.40
N GLY A 332 -7.61 12.79 -11.19
CA GLY A 332 -8.96 13.18 -10.74
C GLY A 332 -9.81 11.96 -10.35
N GLY A 333 -10.82 12.16 -9.51
CA GLY A 333 -11.86 11.19 -9.18
C GLY A 333 -11.86 10.70 -7.73
N LEU A 334 -12.40 9.49 -7.51
CA LEU A 334 -12.62 8.91 -6.17
C LEU A 334 -11.45 8.05 -5.66
N HIS A 335 -10.35 7.93 -6.40
CA HIS A 335 -9.13 7.22 -6.00
C HIS A 335 -9.34 5.81 -5.43
N CYS A 336 -10.45 5.14 -5.81
CA CYS A 336 -10.85 3.83 -5.28
C CYS A 336 -11.05 3.82 -3.75
N ASN A 337 -11.51 4.92 -3.16
CA ASN A 337 -11.75 5.05 -1.72
C ASN A 337 -13.09 5.75 -1.46
N PHE A 338 -14.16 4.97 -1.52
CA PHE A 338 -15.52 5.47 -1.32
C PHE A 338 -15.73 6.07 0.08
N LEU A 339 -15.20 5.42 1.13
CA LEU A 339 -15.46 5.81 2.51
C LEU A 339 -14.80 7.15 2.86
N ALA A 340 -13.53 7.35 2.50
CA ALA A 340 -12.84 8.61 2.74
C ALA A 340 -13.53 9.78 2.00
N HIS A 341 -13.99 9.58 0.77
CA HIS A 341 -14.74 10.60 0.03
C HIS A 341 -16.11 10.86 0.65
N LYS A 342 -16.81 9.83 1.17
CA LYS A 342 -18.07 9.99 1.90
C LYS A 342 -17.87 10.85 3.14
N LYS A 343 -16.85 10.56 3.95
CA LYS A 343 -16.53 11.35 5.16
C LYS A 343 -16.15 12.78 4.82
N GLN A 344 -15.39 12.97 3.75
CA GLN A 344 -14.86 14.27 3.32
C GLN A 344 -15.92 15.13 2.57
N GLY A 345 -17.10 14.56 2.23
CA GLY A 345 -18.14 15.25 1.49
C GLY A 345 -17.81 15.49 0.01
N THR A 346 -16.97 14.63 -0.58
CA THR A 346 -16.47 14.78 -1.97
C THR A 346 -16.87 13.61 -2.89
N LEU A 347 -17.92 12.87 -2.55
CA LEU A 347 -18.39 11.74 -3.37
C LEU A 347 -18.81 12.15 -4.77
N GLU A 348 -19.49 13.28 -4.90
CA GLU A 348 -20.04 13.75 -6.19
C GLU A 348 -18.95 14.42 -7.05
N THR A 349 -18.04 15.17 -6.44
CA THR A 349 -17.02 15.93 -7.14
C THR A 349 -15.74 15.13 -7.39
N GLY A 350 -15.45 14.15 -6.55
CA GLY A 350 -14.12 13.60 -6.44
C GLY A 350 -13.10 14.65 -5.95
N THR A 351 -11.83 14.35 -6.02
CA THR A 351 -10.73 15.29 -5.78
C THR A 351 -9.66 15.13 -6.84
N VAL A 352 -8.86 16.17 -7.07
CA VAL A 352 -7.57 16.05 -7.75
C VAL A 352 -6.52 15.72 -6.70
N ARG A 353 -5.67 14.72 -6.98
CA ARG A 353 -4.66 14.26 -6.05
C ARG A 353 -3.26 14.56 -6.58
N LEU A 354 -2.47 15.27 -5.78
CA LEU A 354 -1.05 15.50 -5.96
C LEU A 354 -0.27 14.51 -5.08
N ALA A 355 0.67 13.79 -5.67
CA ALA A 355 1.58 12.89 -4.98
C ALA A 355 2.96 12.95 -5.67
N PRO A 356 3.92 13.69 -5.12
CA PRO A 356 5.28 13.74 -5.63
C PRO A 356 6.05 12.46 -5.31
N SER A 357 7.25 12.33 -5.91
CA SER A 357 8.24 11.31 -5.59
C SER A 357 9.62 11.95 -5.43
N VAL A 358 10.63 11.13 -5.12
CA VAL A 358 12.03 11.59 -5.02
C VAL A 358 12.59 12.21 -6.31
N PHE A 359 11.92 12.04 -7.44
CA PHE A 359 12.33 12.57 -8.72
C PHE A 359 11.71 13.94 -9.04
N ASN A 360 10.70 14.36 -8.28
CA ASN A 360 10.10 15.68 -8.44
C ASN A 360 10.92 16.76 -7.74
N THR A 361 10.81 17.97 -8.25
CA THR A 361 11.56 19.13 -7.77
C THR A 361 10.64 20.25 -7.31
N ARG A 362 11.19 21.20 -6.54
CA ARG A 362 10.48 22.47 -6.21
C ARG A 362 9.99 23.20 -7.46
N TYR A 363 10.77 23.15 -8.55
CA TYR A 363 10.42 23.77 -9.81
C TYR A 363 9.15 23.18 -10.42
N ASP A 364 8.97 21.85 -10.34
CA ASP A 364 7.77 21.17 -10.85
C ASP A 364 6.51 21.65 -10.12
N VAL A 365 6.59 21.74 -8.80
CA VAL A 365 5.47 22.19 -7.96
C VAL A 365 5.19 23.67 -8.17
N MET A 366 6.23 24.54 -8.24
CA MET A 366 6.03 25.96 -8.49
C MET A 366 5.35 26.21 -9.82
N LYS A 367 5.77 25.53 -10.89
CA LYS A 367 5.11 25.64 -12.21
C LYS A 367 3.64 25.23 -12.18
N LEU A 368 3.30 24.18 -11.42
CA LEU A 368 1.90 23.79 -11.22
C LEU A 368 1.13 24.92 -10.51
N CYS A 369 1.71 25.46 -9.43
CA CYS A 369 1.09 26.55 -8.69
C CYS A 369 0.91 27.83 -9.52
N ASP A 370 1.88 28.17 -10.37
CA ASP A 370 1.79 29.31 -11.29
C ASP A 370 0.63 29.15 -12.28
N LEU A 371 0.45 27.93 -12.83
CA LEU A 371 -0.69 27.62 -13.70
C LEU A 371 -2.02 27.77 -12.97
N LEU A 372 -2.14 27.19 -11.77
CA LEU A 372 -3.36 27.26 -10.96
C LEU A 372 -3.68 28.70 -10.54
N ASN A 373 -2.67 29.46 -10.16
CA ASN A 373 -2.84 30.87 -9.79
C ASN A 373 -3.26 31.73 -10.98
N LYS A 374 -2.66 31.52 -12.16
CA LYS A 374 -3.04 32.22 -13.39
C LYS A 374 -4.49 31.96 -13.79
N LYS A 375 -5.00 30.75 -13.52
CA LYS A 375 -6.34 30.33 -13.96
C LYS A 375 -7.44 30.63 -12.93
N TYR A 376 -7.12 30.57 -11.65
CA TYR A 376 -8.10 30.59 -10.57
C TYR A 376 -7.85 31.66 -9.48
N GLY A 377 -6.68 32.29 -9.49
CA GLY A 377 -6.29 33.36 -8.57
C GLY A 377 -6.91 34.72 -8.83
#